data_7887dd56a5c21877055d545795191d11
#
_entry.id   7887dd56a5c21877055d545795191d11
#
_cell.length_a   1.000
_cell.length_b   1.000
_cell.length_c   1.000
_cell.angle_alpha   90.00
_cell.angle_beta   90.00
_cell.angle_gamma   90.00
#
_symmetry.space_group_name_H-M   'P 1'
#
loop_
_entity.id
_entity.type
_entity.pdbx_description
1 polymer ?
#
loop_
_entity_poly.entity_id
_entity_poly.type
_entity_poly.pdbx_seq_one_letter_code
_entity_poly.pdbx_strand_id
1 'polypeptide(L)'
;MNKTLSNFILAFVIGFIFINCANRGTPDGGPKDVTPPSIIKSEPENFSTNFKGNEIRVYFDEYIKIKDLQKQLIISPPMKTQPDVTPLGGASKYITIKIFDTLQPNTTYAFNFGNSITDNNEGNPYPYYRYVFSTGDYIDSLSVKGNIVDALKKQPETFVNVALYEVDSTFTDSIIYKDVPKYITNTLDSVTTFSIENIKAGKYMLMALKDNNGDNKFQQKTDQVAFYKSFINVPTDSLYTLRLFSEVLDFKATRPRLVSGEKIAFGYEGDYKDMKIKILSETPEDFEYRITKDEKADTLYYWYKPRMEVDSLMFNVSHPNFEKDFTVRISEQPRDTLLLSKSPSGNIGYDEDFKIAGSTPFVSFDKSKVALMDKDSVNVDFTTKFDSITNTYALNFEKSEDNSYRMQILPEAFIDFFDDKNDTLNYTVKTNKTSNFGYARFTLVNAEYPLIIQLTDKNGEVKFEEIATSDTPVDFLNLDPGVYFIRVIHDTNGNAIFDTGNYLKKIQPERVSHFDEIEIRADWGLSETLQFN
;
A
#
# COMPACT_ATOMS: atom_id res chain seq x y z
N MET A 1 -62.15 61.32 10.14
CA MET A 1 -61.07 60.38 9.92
C MET A 1 -59.77 61.17 10.08
N ASN A 2 -59.03 60.92 11.17
CA ASN A 2 -57.92 61.77 11.61
C ASN A 2 -56.78 61.77 10.58
N LYS A 3 -56.28 62.97 10.20
CA LYS A 3 -55.19 63.19 9.27
C LYS A 3 -53.91 62.37 9.66
N THR A 4 -53.75 62.08 10.91
CA THR A 4 -52.66 61.25 11.44
C THR A 4 -52.78 59.78 11.01
N LEU A 5 -54.01 59.19 10.96
CA LEU A 5 -54.24 57.81 10.53
C LEU A 5 -54.01 57.64 9.04
N SER A 6 -54.41 58.69 8.24
CA SER A 6 -54.17 58.68 6.79
C SER A 6 -52.67 58.75 6.44
N ASN A 7 -51.90 59.50 7.18
CA ASN A 7 -50.44 59.58 6.99
C ASN A 7 -49.76 58.32 7.39
N PHE A 8 -50.25 57.59 8.40
CA PHE A 8 -49.66 56.28 8.81
C PHE A 8 -49.94 55.18 7.76
N ILE A 9 -51.16 55.18 7.19
CA ILE A 9 -51.56 54.27 6.11
C ILE A 9 -50.76 54.59 4.83
N LEU A 10 -50.53 55.85 4.51
CA LEU A 10 -49.74 56.25 3.35
C LEU A 10 -48.25 55.86 3.53
N ALA A 11 -47.68 56.04 4.72
CA ALA A 11 -46.31 55.62 5.02
C ALA A 11 -46.18 54.10 4.97
N PHE A 12 -47.17 53.33 5.43
CA PHE A 12 -47.20 51.88 5.37
C PHE A 12 -47.28 51.35 3.93
N VAL A 13 -48.09 51.99 3.09
CA VAL A 13 -48.19 51.61 1.65
C VAL A 13 -46.93 51.97 0.90
N ILE A 14 -46.29 53.11 1.19
CA ILE A 14 -44.97 53.47 0.59
C ILE A 14 -43.89 52.50 1.04
N GLY A 15 -43.90 52.01 2.31
CA GLY A 15 -42.97 50.99 2.82
C GLY A 15 -43.09 49.66 2.07
N PHE A 16 -44.26 49.25 1.60
CA PHE A 16 -44.47 48.01 0.83
C PHE A 16 -43.97 48.09 -0.62
N ILE A 17 -43.82 49.30 -1.19
CA ILE A 17 -43.33 49.46 -2.56
C ILE A 17 -41.81 49.26 -2.68
N PHE A 18 -41.07 49.32 -1.55
CA PHE A 18 -39.61 49.08 -1.53
C PHE A 18 -39.17 47.64 -1.21
N ILE A 19 -40.13 46.69 -1.04
CA ILE A 19 -39.80 45.27 -0.84
C ILE A 19 -39.88 44.54 -2.20
N ASN A 20 -39.52 45.17 -3.29
CA ASN A 20 -39.14 44.44 -4.48
C ASN A 20 -37.65 44.10 -4.37
N CYS A 21 -37.34 43.02 -3.70
CA CYS A 21 -36.07 42.32 -3.95
C CYS A 21 -36.03 41.99 -5.43
N ALA A 22 -35.27 42.78 -6.18
CA ALA A 22 -34.85 42.36 -7.50
C ALA A 22 -34.05 41.06 -7.30
N ASN A 23 -34.66 39.92 -7.63
CA ASN A 23 -33.90 38.71 -7.92
C ASN A 23 -32.96 39.11 -9.04
N ARG A 24 -31.68 39.25 -8.72
CA ARG A 24 -30.63 39.22 -9.73
C ARG A 24 -30.66 37.79 -10.30
N GLY A 25 -31.49 37.58 -11.30
CA GLY A 25 -31.32 36.45 -12.18
C GLY A 25 -29.92 36.57 -12.75
N THR A 26 -29.01 35.74 -12.32
CA THR A 26 -27.83 35.44 -13.12
C THR A 26 -28.38 34.94 -14.44
N PRO A 27 -28.00 35.52 -15.59
CA PRO A 27 -28.41 34.96 -16.87
C PRO A 27 -27.97 33.49 -16.85
N ASP A 28 -28.94 32.57 -17.03
CA ASP A 28 -28.64 31.19 -17.28
C ASP A 28 -27.77 31.19 -18.52
N GLY A 29 -26.47 30.87 -18.33
CA GLY A 29 -25.54 30.72 -19.43
C GLY A 29 -26.12 29.74 -20.44
N GLY A 30 -25.72 29.81 -21.69
CA GLY A 30 -26.07 28.81 -22.70
C GLY A 30 -25.72 27.40 -22.25
N PRO A 31 -26.08 26.36 -23.01
CA PRO A 31 -25.69 24.98 -22.67
C PRO A 31 -24.19 24.94 -22.41
N LYS A 32 -23.80 24.22 -21.34
CA LYS A 32 -22.40 24.04 -20.96
C LYS A 32 -21.64 23.51 -22.15
N ASP A 33 -20.51 24.12 -22.49
CA ASP A 33 -19.60 23.59 -23.53
C ASP A 33 -19.00 22.28 -23.03
N VAL A 34 -19.05 21.24 -23.86
CA VAL A 34 -18.48 19.91 -23.62
C VAL A 34 -17.44 19.57 -24.66
N THR A 35 -17.11 20.52 -25.53
CA THR A 35 -16.15 20.33 -26.63
C THR A 35 -14.74 20.54 -26.11
N PRO A 36 -13.81 19.60 -26.29
CA PRO A 36 -12.38 19.81 -25.99
C PRO A 36 -11.75 20.87 -26.92
N PRO A 37 -10.69 21.55 -26.46
CA PRO A 37 -9.92 22.45 -27.33
C PRO A 37 -9.33 21.69 -28.50
N SER A 38 -9.14 22.36 -29.66
CA SER A 38 -8.54 21.76 -30.85
C SER A 38 -7.20 22.40 -31.19
N ILE A 39 -6.27 21.59 -31.73
CA ILE A 39 -4.96 22.06 -32.14
C ILE A 39 -5.05 22.67 -33.52
N ILE A 40 -4.59 23.91 -33.67
CA ILE A 40 -4.50 24.62 -34.96
C ILE A 40 -3.23 24.24 -35.69
N LYS A 41 -2.09 24.30 -35.01
CA LYS A 41 -0.76 23.98 -35.53
C LYS A 41 0.25 23.75 -34.41
N SER A 42 1.42 23.23 -34.78
CA SER A 42 2.59 23.23 -33.91
C SER A 42 3.83 23.74 -34.67
N GLU A 43 4.78 24.31 -33.95
CA GLU A 43 6.04 24.84 -34.47
C GLU A 43 7.21 24.32 -33.61
N PRO A 44 8.08 23.44 -34.17
CA PRO A 44 7.95 22.75 -35.44
C PRO A 44 6.70 21.91 -35.59
N GLU A 45 6.39 21.48 -36.82
CA GLU A 45 5.24 20.61 -37.07
C GLU A 45 5.36 19.27 -36.31
N ASN A 46 4.26 18.74 -35.82
CA ASN A 46 4.25 17.43 -35.18
C ASN A 46 4.67 16.34 -36.18
N PHE A 47 5.43 15.36 -35.71
CA PHE A 47 6.12 14.35 -36.54
C PHE A 47 7.21 14.92 -37.48
N SER A 48 7.82 16.06 -37.13
CA SER A 48 8.96 16.61 -37.88
C SER A 48 10.23 15.79 -37.65
N THR A 49 11.09 15.79 -38.66
CA THR A 49 12.43 15.16 -38.63
C THR A 49 13.53 16.22 -38.66
N ASN A 50 14.79 15.79 -38.40
CA ASN A 50 15.95 16.68 -38.35
C ASN A 50 15.79 17.87 -37.39
N PHE A 51 15.12 17.64 -36.27
CA PHE A 51 14.91 18.64 -35.24
C PHE A 51 16.23 19.12 -34.64
N LYS A 52 16.46 20.44 -34.67
CA LYS A 52 17.68 21.08 -34.17
C LYS A 52 17.40 22.18 -33.14
N GLY A 53 16.12 22.45 -32.87
CA GLY A 53 15.69 23.47 -31.93
C GLY A 53 15.74 22.98 -30.47
N ASN A 54 15.39 23.87 -29.57
CA ASN A 54 15.19 23.58 -28.17
C ASN A 54 13.84 24.11 -27.66
N GLU A 55 12.98 24.62 -28.54
CA GLU A 55 11.65 25.13 -28.21
C GLU A 55 10.60 24.57 -29.17
N ILE A 56 9.45 24.19 -28.62
CA ILE A 56 8.30 23.71 -29.37
C ILE A 56 7.10 24.54 -28.90
N ARG A 57 6.24 24.94 -29.87
CA ARG A 57 4.97 25.61 -29.58
C ARG A 57 3.81 24.85 -30.18
N VAL A 58 2.74 24.67 -29.42
CA VAL A 58 1.49 24.03 -29.86
C VAL A 58 0.36 25.02 -29.67
N TYR A 59 -0.36 25.39 -30.73
CA TYR A 59 -1.39 26.43 -30.76
C TYR A 59 -2.77 25.81 -30.80
N PHE A 60 -3.68 26.39 -30.00
CA PHE A 60 -5.07 25.96 -29.83
C PHE A 60 -6.04 27.03 -30.31
N ASP A 61 -7.25 26.62 -30.70
CA ASP A 61 -8.35 27.49 -31.13
C ASP A 61 -8.87 28.35 -29.98
N GLU A 62 -8.78 27.85 -28.73
CA GLU A 62 -9.24 28.53 -27.54
C GLU A 62 -8.16 28.61 -26.43
N TYR A 63 -8.52 29.24 -25.30
CA TYR A 63 -7.65 29.29 -24.13
C TYR A 63 -7.62 27.95 -23.41
N ILE A 64 -6.42 27.42 -23.19
CA ILE A 64 -6.18 26.17 -22.46
C ILE A 64 -5.47 26.41 -21.13
N LYS A 65 -5.61 25.45 -20.23
CA LYS A 65 -4.80 25.30 -19.01
C LYS A 65 -4.11 23.96 -19.01
N ILE A 66 -3.00 23.87 -18.28
CA ILE A 66 -2.31 22.61 -18.02
C ILE A 66 -2.52 22.25 -16.54
N LYS A 67 -3.09 21.06 -16.30
CA LYS A 67 -3.36 20.52 -14.97
C LYS A 67 -2.50 19.29 -14.72
N ASP A 68 -2.05 19.11 -13.49
CA ASP A 68 -1.32 17.92 -13.03
C ASP A 68 -0.17 17.46 -13.96
N LEU A 69 0.53 18.42 -14.58
CA LEU A 69 1.56 18.16 -15.59
C LEU A 69 2.60 17.13 -15.14
N GLN A 70 3.06 17.23 -13.88
CA GLN A 70 4.10 16.34 -13.35
C GLN A 70 3.68 14.86 -13.32
N LYS A 71 2.37 14.58 -13.17
CA LYS A 71 1.83 13.22 -13.19
C LYS A 71 1.46 12.74 -14.59
N GLN A 72 1.08 13.67 -15.47
CA GLN A 72 0.49 13.35 -16.76
C GLN A 72 1.51 13.39 -17.92
N LEU A 73 2.56 14.22 -17.81
CA LEU A 73 3.54 14.37 -18.88
C LEU A 73 4.54 13.21 -18.86
N ILE A 74 4.55 12.44 -19.94
CA ILE A 74 5.49 11.35 -20.17
C ILE A 74 6.37 11.69 -21.35
N ILE A 75 7.69 11.65 -21.14
CA ILE A 75 8.68 11.94 -22.17
C ILE A 75 9.47 10.67 -22.46
N SER A 76 9.44 10.22 -23.71
CA SER A 76 10.15 9.02 -24.16
C SER A 76 11.06 9.35 -25.35
N PRO A 77 12.38 9.10 -25.28
CA PRO A 77 13.19 8.74 -24.10
C PRO A 77 13.10 9.75 -22.95
N PRO A 78 13.24 9.32 -21.69
CA PRO A 78 13.27 10.24 -20.55
C PRO A 78 14.43 11.24 -20.66
N MET A 79 14.18 12.46 -20.21
CA MET A 79 15.19 13.53 -20.16
C MET A 79 15.79 13.63 -18.75
N LYS A 80 17.08 13.99 -18.65
CA LYS A 80 17.76 14.21 -17.38
C LYS A 80 17.23 15.44 -16.67
N THR A 81 17.00 16.50 -17.43
CA THR A 81 16.41 17.75 -16.96
C THR A 81 15.01 17.85 -17.52
N GLN A 82 14.03 17.99 -16.65
CA GLN A 82 12.63 18.17 -17.09
C GLN A 82 12.52 19.45 -17.93
N PRO A 83 11.86 19.41 -19.09
CA PRO A 83 11.62 20.58 -19.91
C PRO A 83 10.67 21.54 -19.18
N ASP A 84 10.83 22.84 -19.45
CA ASP A 84 9.88 23.85 -19.00
C ASP A 84 8.67 23.88 -19.95
N VAL A 85 7.50 23.63 -19.38
CA VAL A 85 6.22 23.60 -20.13
C VAL A 85 5.30 24.67 -19.59
N THR A 86 4.92 25.62 -20.42
CA THR A 86 4.02 26.72 -20.07
C THR A 86 2.78 26.72 -20.96
N PRO A 87 1.60 27.21 -20.46
CA PRO A 87 1.40 27.97 -19.21
C PRO A 87 1.30 27.08 -17.96
N LEU A 88 1.86 27.52 -16.85
CA LEU A 88 1.61 26.95 -15.52
C LEU A 88 0.82 27.93 -14.69
N GLY A 89 -0.34 27.50 -14.18
CA GLY A 89 -1.20 28.33 -13.31
C GLY A 89 -2.02 29.44 -14.02
N GLY A 90 -1.79 29.66 -15.32
CA GLY A 90 -2.54 30.62 -16.14
C GLY A 90 -3.19 29.95 -17.33
N ALA A 91 -3.91 30.73 -18.16
CA ALA A 91 -4.47 30.28 -19.44
C ALA A 91 -3.70 30.88 -20.62
N SER A 92 -3.56 30.14 -21.70
CA SER A 92 -2.92 30.59 -22.95
C SER A 92 -3.57 29.92 -24.15
N LYS A 93 -3.42 30.52 -25.34
CA LYS A 93 -3.80 29.88 -26.60
C LYS A 93 -2.69 28.98 -27.18
N TYR A 94 -1.60 28.83 -26.48
CA TYR A 94 -0.50 27.95 -26.90
C TYR A 94 0.25 27.38 -25.71
N ILE A 95 0.82 26.19 -25.91
CA ILE A 95 1.79 25.57 -25.02
C ILE A 95 3.19 25.85 -25.57
N THR A 96 4.13 26.22 -24.71
CA THR A 96 5.56 26.27 -25.05
C THR A 96 6.30 25.19 -24.26
N ILE A 97 7.09 24.39 -24.94
CA ILE A 97 7.98 23.37 -24.36
C ILE A 97 9.42 23.81 -24.61
N LYS A 98 10.19 24.07 -23.54
CA LYS A 98 11.63 24.39 -23.65
C LYS A 98 12.46 23.24 -23.16
N ILE A 99 13.29 22.70 -24.02
CA ILE A 99 14.18 21.56 -23.78
C ILE A 99 15.55 22.09 -23.36
N PHE A 100 16.09 21.57 -22.26
CA PHE A 100 17.41 21.96 -21.74
C PHE A 100 18.48 20.91 -21.99
N ASP A 101 18.08 19.66 -22.14
CA ASP A 101 19.00 18.55 -22.40
C ASP A 101 19.55 18.59 -23.81
N THR A 102 20.79 18.11 -24.00
CA THR A 102 21.32 17.79 -25.31
C THR A 102 20.63 16.54 -25.85
N LEU A 103 19.90 16.71 -26.94
CA LEU A 103 19.16 15.62 -27.57
C LEU A 103 20.13 14.60 -28.23
N GLN A 104 19.81 13.32 -28.08
CA GLN A 104 20.59 12.24 -28.69
C GLN A 104 20.40 12.26 -30.22
N PRO A 105 21.46 12.00 -31.02
CA PRO A 105 21.34 11.96 -32.47
C PRO A 105 20.50 10.76 -32.93
N ASN A 106 19.84 10.92 -34.09
CA ASN A 106 19.01 9.89 -34.71
C ASN A 106 18.02 9.24 -33.77
N THR A 107 17.34 10.06 -32.95
CA THR A 107 16.44 9.59 -31.87
C THR A 107 15.07 10.23 -32.01
N THR A 108 14.03 9.42 -31.97
CA THR A 108 12.65 9.87 -31.91
C THR A 108 12.25 10.15 -30.46
N TYR A 109 11.75 11.36 -30.20
CA TYR A 109 11.23 11.82 -28.93
C TYR A 109 9.71 11.96 -28.98
N ALA A 110 9.02 11.55 -27.95
CA ALA A 110 7.59 11.70 -27.79
C ALA A 110 7.27 12.37 -26.46
N PHE A 111 6.46 13.43 -26.50
CA PHE A 111 5.88 14.10 -25.33
C PHE A 111 4.41 13.76 -25.27
N ASN A 112 4.00 12.93 -24.33
CA ASN A 112 2.61 12.57 -24.12
C ASN A 112 2.07 13.36 -22.93
N PHE A 113 1.05 14.18 -23.17
CA PHE A 113 0.45 15.05 -22.16
C PHE A 113 -0.67 14.39 -21.34
N GLY A 114 -1.01 13.13 -21.64
CA GLY A 114 -2.12 12.45 -20.96
C GLY A 114 -3.40 13.28 -21.03
N ASN A 115 -4.03 13.51 -19.89
CA ASN A 115 -5.24 14.33 -19.73
C ASN A 115 -4.93 15.74 -19.18
N SER A 116 -3.68 16.20 -19.23
CA SER A 116 -3.27 17.46 -18.60
C SER A 116 -3.78 18.72 -19.33
N ILE A 117 -4.00 18.67 -20.63
CA ILE A 117 -4.43 19.81 -21.44
C ILE A 117 -5.97 19.90 -21.34
N THR A 118 -6.47 21.02 -20.83
CA THR A 118 -7.92 21.25 -20.71
C THR A 118 -8.28 22.64 -21.22
N ASP A 119 -9.53 22.85 -21.67
CA ASP A 119 -10.00 24.21 -21.89
C ASP A 119 -9.98 25.01 -20.58
N ASN A 120 -9.97 26.34 -20.71
CA ASN A 120 -9.86 27.22 -19.56
C ASN A 120 -11.16 27.34 -18.76
N ASN A 121 -12.32 27.24 -19.39
CA ASN A 121 -13.60 27.60 -18.81
C ASN A 121 -14.26 26.39 -18.11
N GLU A 122 -14.54 25.33 -18.83
CA GLU A 122 -15.27 24.15 -18.39
C GLU A 122 -14.36 23.04 -17.90
N GLY A 123 -13.09 23.04 -18.36
CA GLY A 123 -12.10 22.03 -18.00
C GLY A 123 -12.21 20.73 -18.80
N ASN A 124 -12.79 20.79 -20.01
CA ASN A 124 -12.86 19.65 -20.91
C ASN A 124 -11.46 19.24 -21.38
N PRO A 125 -11.04 17.98 -21.17
CA PRO A 125 -9.68 17.56 -21.52
C PRO A 125 -9.53 17.34 -23.03
N TYR A 126 -8.37 17.70 -23.57
CA TYR A 126 -7.86 17.19 -24.84
C TYR A 126 -7.10 15.90 -24.56
N PRO A 127 -7.68 14.71 -24.80
CA PRO A 127 -7.11 13.48 -24.31
C PRO A 127 -5.90 13.03 -25.09
N TYR A 128 -4.87 12.59 -24.38
CA TYR A 128 -3.71 11.86 -24.89
C TYR A 128 -2.96 12.54 -26.03
N TYR A 129 -2.85 13.89 -25.99
CA TYR A 129 -2.04 14.60 -26.98
C TYR A 129 -0.59 14.13 -26.93
N ARG A 130 -0.07 13.78 -28.11
CA ARG A 130 1.33 13.39 -28.29
C ARG A 130 1.98 14.31 -29.32
N TYR A 131 3.08 14.93 -28.89
CA TYR A 131 3.96 15.63 -29.79
C TYR A 131 5.20 14.77 -30.02
N VAL A 132 5.50 14.44 -31.28
CA VAL A 132 6.58 13.55 -31.68
C VAL A 132 7.50 14.26 -32.63
N PHE A 133 8.80 14.11 -32.46
CA PHE A 133 9.81 14.60 -33.41
C PHE A 133 11.03 13.67 -33.41
N SER A 134 11.85 13.76 -34.45
CA SER A 134 13.13 13.04 -34.51
C SER A 134 14.29 13.99 -34.79
N THR A 135 15.41 13.73 -34.12
CA THR A 135 16.69 14.39 -34.42
C THR A 135 17.36 13.81 -35.67
N GLY A 136 16.89 12.66 -36.14
CA GLY A 136 17.31 12.02 -37.40
C GLY A 136 16.37 12.36 -38.57
N ASP A 137 16.52 11.66 -39.66
CA ASP A 137 15.79 11.85 -40.92
C ASP A 137 14.48 11.03 -41.01
N TYR A 138 14.18 10.20 -40.00
CA TYR A 138 12.96 9.41 -39.93
C TYR A 138 12.40 9.37 -38.49
N ILE A 139 11.13 9.01 -38.38
CA ILE A 139 10.42 8.72 -37.10
C ILE A 139 10.37 7.22 -36.91
N ASP A 140 10.84 6.74 -35.77
CA ASP A 140 10.69 5.32 -35.38
C ASP A 140 9.20 4.99 -35.22
N SER A 141 8.74 3.82 -35.72
CA SER A 141 7.32 3.47 -35.81
C SER A 141 6.92 2.17 -35.10
N LEU A 142 7.88 1.45 -34.53
CA LEU A 142 7.58 0.18 -33.85
C LEU A 142 6.95 0.41 -32.48
N SER A 143 6.24 -0.59 -31.98
CA SER A 143 5.56 -0.52 -30.69
C SER A 143 5.62 -1.83 -29.92
N VAL A 144 5.47 -1.73 -28.58
CA VAL A 144 5.27 -2.86 -27.67
C VAL A 144 4.02 -2.59 -26.85
N LYS A 145 3.12 -3.58 -26.77
CA LYS A 145 1.82 -3.43 -26.14
C LYS A 145 1.58 -4.51 -25.08
N GLY A 146 0.72 -4.21 -24.14
CA GLY A 146 0.34 -5.18 -23.11
C GLY A 146 -0.58 -4.61 -22.06
N ASN A 147 -0.64 -5.32 -20.94
CA ASN A 147 -1.45 -4.94 -19.78
C ASN A 147 -0.68 -5.14 -18.48
N ILE A 148 -1.09 -4.37 -17.47
CA ILE A 148 -0.61 -4.48 -16.09
C ILE A 148 -1.68 -5.18 -15.27
N VAL A 149 -1.26 -6.11 -14.40
CA VAL A 149 -2.07 -6.71 -13.35
C VAL A 149 -1.31 -6.59 -12.04
N ASP A 150 -2.02 -6.54 -10.92
CA ASP A 150 -1.38 -6.61 -9.60
C ASP A 150 -1.23 -8.09 -9.18
N ALA A 151 -0.19 -8.40 -8.41
CA ALA A 151 0.07 -9.76 -7.94
C ALA A 151 -0.93 -10.21 -6.88
N LEU A 152 -1.45 -9.28 -6.08
CA LEU A 152 -2.28 -9.58 -4.92
C LEU A 152 -3.66 -8.90 -4.95
N LYS A 153 -3.78 -7.75 -5.62
CA LYS A 153 -5.02 -6.96 -5.67
C LYS A 153 -5.80 -7.28 -6.96
N LYS A 154 -7.13 -7.24 -6.90
CA LYS A 154 -8.01 -7.40 -8.08
C LYS A 154 -7.80 -6.28 -9.11
N GLN A 155 -7.53 -5.08 -8.66
CA GLN A 155 -7.23 -3.92 -9.52
C GLN A 155 -5.78 -3.48 -9.32
N PRO A 156 -5.03 -3.26 -10.40
CA PRO A 156 -3.67 -2.75 -10.31
C PRO A 156 -3.67 -1.26 -9.88
N GLU A 157 -2.53 -0.81 -9.39
CA GLU A 157 -2.28 0.60 -9.12
C GLU A 157 -2.37 1.43 -10.41
N THR A 158 -2.78 2.68 -10.28
CA THR A 158 -2.77 3.66 -11.38
C THR A 158 -1.40 4.32 -11.52
N PHE A 159 -1.13 4.99 -12.63
CA PHE A 159 0.13 5.68 -12.91
C PHE A 159 1.35 4.74 -12.79
N VAL A 160 1.27 3.61 -13.46
CA VAL A 160 2.38 2.65 -13.55
C VAL A 160 3.22 2.96 -14.77
N ASN A 161 4.50 3.22 -14.57
CA ASN A 161 5.48 3.38 -15.64
C ASN A 161 5.78 2.02 -16.27
N VAL A 162 5.74 1.94 -17.60
CA VAL A 162 6.18 0.75 -18.34
C VAL A 162 7.39 1.14 -19.19
N ALA A 163 8.44 0.37 -19.06
CA ALA A 163 9.77 0.75 -19.50
C ALA A 163 10.46 -0.33 -20.34
N LEU A 164 11.28 0.11 -21.29
CA LEU A 164 12.20 -0.73 -22.04
C LEU A 164 13.63 -0.30 -21.77
N TYR A 165 14.44 -1.23 -21.27
CA TYR A 165 15.89 -1.09 -21.17
C TYR A 165 16.54 -1.84 -22.33
N GLU A 166 17.42 -1.17 -23.06
CA GLU A 166 18.14 -1.77 -24.18
C GLU A 166 19.13 -2.83 -23.67
N VAL A 167 19.15 -3.99 -24.33
CA VAL A 167 20.03 -5.10 -23.96
C VAL A 167 21.18 -5.15 -24.95
N ASP A 168 22.23 -4.45 -24.61
CA ASP A 168 23.51 -4.40 -25.33
C ASP A 168 24.65 -5.03 -24.51
N SER A 169 25.90 -4.81 -24.93
CA SER A 169 27.09 -5.32 -24.25
C SER A 169 27.34 -4.73 -22.85
N THR A 170 26.69 -3.62 -22.51
CA THR A 170 26.83 -2.92 -21.22
C THR A 170 25.68 -3.23 -20.26
N PHE A 171 24.66 -3.95 -20.72
CA PHE A 171 23.49 -4.28 -19.94
C PHE A 171 23.85 -5.12 -18.70
N THR A 172 23.31 -4.71 -17.58
CA THR A 172 23.32 -5.50 -16.32
C THR A 172 21.95 -5.44 -15.67
N ASP A 173 21.56 -6.49 -14.94
CA ASP A 173 20.26 -6.51 -14.24
C ASP A 173 20.12 -5.38 -13.21
N SER A 174 21.23 -4.86 -12.69
CA SER A 174 21.22 -3.74 -11.76
C SER A 174 20.93 -2.37 -12.38
N ILE A 175 20.73 -2.30 -13.70
CA ILE A 175 20.50 -1.04 -14.44
C ILE A 175 19.28 -0.28 -13.89
N ILE A 176 18.22 -1.00 -13.49
CA ILE A 176 16.96 -0.40 -13.01
C ILE A 176 17.12 0.43 -11.72
N TYR A 177 18.19 0.19 -10.96
CA TYR A 177 18.49 0.93 -9.72
C TYR A 177 19.32 2.20 -9.98
N LYS A 178 19.98 2.30 -11.14
CA LYS A 178 21.01 3.31 -11.42
C LYS A 178 20.65 4.25 -12.55
N ASP A 179 20.04 3.71 -13.60
CA ASP A 179 19.82 4.42 -14.83
C ASP A 179 18.34 4.47 -15.20
N VAL A 180 17.96 5.47 -15.98
CA VAL A 180 16.62 5.60 -16.55
C VAL A 180 16.46 4.69 -17.77
N PRO A 181 15.23 4.24 -18.10
CA PRO A 181 14.98 3.38 -19.25
C PRO A 181 15.24 4.09 -20.59
N LYS A 182 15.42 3.31 -21.63
CA LYS A 182 15.54 3.82 -23.01
C LYS A 182 14.22 4.37 -23.53
N TYR A 183 13.12 3.67 -23.29
CA TYR A 183 11.77 4.08 -23.68
C TYR A 183 10.81 3.87 -22.50
N ILE A 184 9.83 4.75 -22.37
CA ILE A 184 8.88 4.72 -21.27
C ILE A 184 7.49 5.15 -21.75
N THR A 185 6.47 4.54 -21.14
CA THR A 185 5.08 4.99 -21.18
C THR A 185 4.47 4.86 -19.77
N ASN A 186 3.21 5.23 -19.61
CA ASN A 186 2.51 5.14 -18.32
C ASN A 186 1.06 4.73 -18.56
N THR A 187 0.45 3.99 -17.62
CA THR A 187 -0.96 3.60 -17.69
C THR A 187 -1.93 4.73 -17.37
N LEU A 188 -1.43 5.85 -16.82
CA LEU A 188 -2.23 6.97 -16.35
C LEU A 188 -3.26 6.56 -15.26
N ASP A 189 -4.40 7.25 -15.21
CA ASP A 189 -5.35 7.18 -14.09
C ASP A 189 -6.52 6.21 -14.28
N SER A 190 -6.69 5.62 -15.47
CA SER A 190 -7.91 4.89 -15.79
C SER A 190 -7.75 3.64 -16.65
N VAL A 191 -6.54 3.29 -17.06
CA VAL A 191 -6.31 2.14 -17.93
C VAL A 191 -5.27 1.20 -17.35
N THR A 192 -5.46 -0.09 -17.58
CA THR A 192 -4.50 -1.14 -17.22
C THR A 192 -3.62 -1.56 -18.42
N THR A 193 -3.97 -1.10 -19.61
CA THR A 193 -3.23 -1.39 -20.84
C THR A 193 -2.16 -0.34 -21.11
N PHE A 194 -1.10 -0.73 -21.77
CA PHE A 194 -0.02 0.16 -22.19
C PHE A 194 0.36 -0.03 -23.66
N SER A 195 0.89 1.03 -24.27
CA SER A 195 1.58 1.00 -25.55
C SER A 195 2.84 1.88 -25.45
N ILE A 196 4.01 1.28 -25.63
CA ILE A 196 5.26 2.02 -25.82
C ILE A 196 5.44 2.13 -27.33
N GLU A 197 5.49 3.34 -27.83
CA GLU A 197 5.54 3.63 -29.26
C GLU A 197 6.82 4.37 -29.64
N ASN A 198 7.08 4.47 -30.94
CA ASN A 198 8.25 5.12 -31.49
C ASN A 198 9.58 4.46 -31.04
N ILE A 199 9.61 3.14 -31.11
CA ILE A 199 10.73 2.30 -30.66
C ILE A 199 11.56 1.87 -31.87
N LYS A 200 12.87 1.78 -31.70
CA LYS A 200 13.79 1.15 -32.66
C LYS A 200 13.73 -0.37 -32.58
N ALA A 201 14.02 -1.03 -33.68
CA ALA A 201 14.26 -2.46 -33.66
C ALA A 201 15.46 -2.79 -32.75
N GLY A 202 15.31 -3.84 -31.94
CA GLY A 202 16.35 -4.23 -30.97
C GLY A 202 15.89 -5.24 -29.95
N LYS A 203 16.78 -5.55 -29.01
CA LYS A 203 16.51 -6.45 -27.89
C LYS A 203 16.35 -5.64 -26.61
N TYR A 204 15.29 -5.89 -25.88
CA TYR A 204 14.95 -5.09 -24.71
C TYR A 204 14.54 -5.96 -23.51
N MET A 205 14.81 -5.45 -22.31
CA MET A 205 14.16 -5.89 -21.10
C MET A 205 12.89 -5.06 -20.90
N LEU A 206 11.75 -5.74 -20.79
CA LEU A 206 10.44 -5.12 -20.55
C LEU A 206 10.09 -5.24 -19.07
N MET A 207 9.78 -4.10 -18.47
CA MET A 207 9.36 -4.03 -17.07
C MET A 207 8.32 -2.94 -16.83
N ALA A 208 7.69 -3.01 -15.64
CA ALA A 208 6.84 -1.93 -15.14
C ALA A 208 7.26 -1.54 -13.72
N LEU A 209 6.98 -0.30 -13.37
CA LEU A 209 7.38 0.31 -12.11
C LEU A 209 6.27 1.22 -11.60
N LYS A 210 5.75 0.93 -10.42
CA LYS A 210 5.00 1.93 -9.64
C LYS A 210 6.02 2.78 -8.90
N ASP A 211 6.46 3.83 -9.58
CA ASP A 211 7.50 4.75 -9.13
C ASP A 211 6.86 5.83 -8.23
N ASN A 212 7.08 5.75 -6.94
CA ASN A 212 6.55 6.70 -5.97
C ASN A 212 7.43 7.94 -5.79
N ASN A 213 8.68 7.90 -6.27
CA ASN A 213 9.62 9.01 -6.18
C ASN A 213 9.69 9.87 -7.46
N GLY A 214 9.23 9.32 -8.60
CA GLY A 214 9.19 10.01 -9.89
C GLY A 214 10.55 10.15 -10.58
N ASP A 215 11.52 9.28 -10.23
CA ASP A 215 12.88 9.33 -10.80
C ASP A 215 13.15 8.26 -11.85
N ASN A 216 12.15 7.44 -12.17
CA ASN A 216 12.21 6.32 -13.11
C ASN A 216 13.27 5.26 -12.75
N LYS A 217 13.57 5.11 -11.47
CA LYS A 217 14.47 4.10 -10.92
C LYS A 217 13.75 3.28 -9.86
N PHE A 218 14.11 2.03 -9.73
CA PHE A 218 13.49 1.16 -8.74
C PHE A 218 14.10 1.32 -7.35
N GLN A 219 13.27 1.68 -6.38
CA GLN A 219 13.58 1.65 -4.95
C GLN A 219 12.76 0.57 -4.26
N GLN A 220 13.42 -0.51 -3.88
CA GLN A 220 12.79 -1.71 -3.29
C GLN A 220 11.84 -1.40 -2.12
N LYS A 221 12.14 -0.36 -1.34
CA LYS A 221 11.37 0.00 -0.14
C LYS A 221 10.03 0.71 -0.44
N THR A 222 9.99 1.50 -1.50
CA THR A 222 8.87 2.40 -1.78
C THR A 222 8.06 2.00 -2.99
N ASP A 223 8.66 1.25 -3.92
CA ASP A 223 8.12 1.03 -5.24
C ASP A 223 7.63 -0.42 -5.41
N GLN A 224 6.74 -0.61 -6.38
CA GLN A 224 6.40 -1.94 -6.87
C GLN A 224 7.04 -2.14 -8.25
N VAL A 225 7.40 -3.37 -8.55
CA VAL A 225 8.06 -3.76 -9.80
C VAL A 225 7.29 -4.89 -10.49
N ALA A 226 7.33 -4.89 -11.82
CA ALA A 226 6.96 -6.03 -12.64
C ALA A 226 7.98 -6.19 -13.75
N PHE A 227 8.25 -7.40 -14.19
CA PHE A 227 9.16 -7.67 -15.28
C PHE A 227 8.70 -8.86 -16.12
N TYR A 228 8.98 -8.80 -17.42
CA TYR A 228 8.83 -9.96 -18.27
C TYR A 228 10.07 -10.85 -18.10
N LYS A 229 9.86 -12.15 -17.89
CA LYS A 229 10.94 -13.06 -17.49
C LYS A 229 12.07 -13.17 -18.51
N SER A 230 11.74 -13.02 -19.80
CA SER A 230 12.70 -13.10 -20.91
C SER A 230 12.88 -11.73 -21.56
N PHE A 231 14.02 -11.51 -22.19
CA PHE A 231 14.17 -10.36 -23.07
C PHE A 231 13.23 -10.48 -24.29
N ILE A 232 12.75 -9.34 -24.74
CA ILE A 232 11.89 -9.24 -25.92
C ILE A 232 12.68 -8.71 -27.13
N ASN A 233 12.30 -9.13 -28.32
CA ASN A 233 12.83 -8.57 -29.57
C ASN A 233 11.74 -7.72 -30.23
N VAL A 234 12.10 -6.51 -30.66
CA VAL A 234 11.24 -5.60 -31.42
C VAL A 234 11.74 -5.58 -32.87
N PRO A 235 10.87 -5.77 -33.86
CA PRO A 235 9.40 -5.79 -33.84
C PRO A 235 8.81 -7.05 -33.23
N THR A 236 7.60 -6.89 -32.65
CA THR A 236 6.82 -7.99 -32.07
C THR A 236 5.33 -7.68 -32.16
N ASP A 237 4.52 -8.73 -32.35
CA ASP A 237 3.05 -8.66 -32.31
C ASP A 237 2.49 -9.23 -31.00
N SER A 238 3.37 -9.65 -30.07
CA SER A 238 2.97 -10.23 -28.78
C SER A 238 2.35 -9.18 -27.88
N LEU A 239 1.33 -9.59 -27.12
CA LEU A 239 0.78 -8.83 -26.00
C LEU A 239 1.42 -9.32 -24.71
N TYR A 240 1.96 -8.42 -23.93
CA TYR A 240 2.69 -8.73 -22.70
C TYR A 240 1.85 -8.41 -21.46
N THR A 241 1.76 -9.37 -20.55
CA THR A 241 1.18 -9.13 -19.23
C THR A 241 2.29 -8.98 -18.21
N LEU A 242 2.30 -7.86 -17.52
CA LEU A 242 3.24 -7.56 -16.44
C LEU A 242 2.51 -7.58 -15.11
N ARG A 243 3.00 -8.39 -14.16
CA ARG A 243 2.41 -8.55 -12.83
C ARG A 243 3.19 -7.73 -11.83
N LEU A 244 2.56 -6.69 -11.30
CA LEU A 244 3.15 -5.73 -10.36
C LEU A 244 3.17 -6.30 -8.95
N PHE A 245 4.29 -6.22 -8.26
CA PHE A 245 4.46 -6.71 -6.89
C PHE A 245 5.47 -5.86 -6.11
N SER A 246 5.37 -5.88 -4.78
CA SER A 246 6.41 -5.37 -3.88
C SER A 246 7.36 -6.50 -3.52
N GLU A 247 8.66 -6.26 -3.54
CA GLU A 247 9.66 -7.23 -3.07
C GLU A 247 9.71 -7.27 -1.55
N VAL A 248 10.09 -8.42 -1.01
CA VAL A 248 10.53 -8.50 0.39
C VAL A 248 11.90 -7.82 0.49
N LEU A 249 12.03 -6.91 1.45
CA LEU A 249 13.28 -6.21 1.67
C LEU A 249 14.36 -7.18 2.18
N ASP A 250 15.57 -7.00 1.71
CA ASP A 250 16.72 -7.65 2.31
C ASP A 250 16.88 -7.19 3.77
N PHE A 251 17.26 -8.13 4.64
CA PHE A 251 17.44 -7.80 6.06
C PHE A 251 18.52 -6.73 6.23
N LYS A 252 18.19 -5.70 7.02
CA LYS A 252 19.10 -4.65 7.42
C LYS A 252 18.74 -4.12 8.80
N ALA A 253 19.66 -4.19 9.75
CA ALA A 253 19.45 -3.54 11.03
C ALA A 253 19.69 -2.03 10.93
N THR A 254 18.79 -1.25 11.52
CA THR A 254 18.96 0.19 11.67
C THR A 254 19.72 0.50 12.96
N ARG A 255 20.16 1.76 13.12
CA ARG A 255 20.93 2.16 14.31
C ARG A 255 20.07 2.01 15.57
N PRO A 256 20.48 1.17 16.53
CA PRO A 256 19.74 0.99 17.77
C PRO A 256 19.85 2.22 18.69
N ARG A 257 18.87 2.36 19.56
CA ARG A 257 18.81 3.48 20.51
C ARG A 257 18.17 3.06 21.84
N LEU A 258 18.63 3.67 22.93
CA LEU A 258 17.95 3.57 24.22
C LEU A 258 16.56 4.24 24.11
N VAL A 259 15.52 3.60 24.62
CA VAL A 259 14.12 4.08 24.56
C VAL A 259 13.64 4.53 25.94
N SER A 260 13.89 3.70 26.94
CA SER A 260 13.56 3.97 28.34
C SER A 260 14.45 3.10 29.22
N GLY A 261 14.76 3.52 30.43
CA GLY A 261 15.47 2.72 31.42
C GLY A 261 16.50 1.75 30.84
N GLU A 262 16.21 0.47 30.95
CA GLU A 262 17.02 -0.64 30.43
C GLU A 262 16.40 -1.31 29.20
N LYS A 263 15.81 -0.49 28.30
CA LYS A 263 15.17 -0.91 27.03
C LYS A 263 15.83 -0.28 25.83
N ILE A 264 16.39 -1.09 24.94
CA ILE A 264 17.02 -0.65 23.70
C ILE A 264 16.19 -1.12 22.51
N ALA A 265 15.86 -0.21 21.60
CA ALA A 265 15.16 -0.52 20.36
C ALA A 265 16.16 -0.85 19.24
N PHE A 266 15.99 -2.00 18.62
CA PHE A 266 16.70 -2.47 17.44
C PHE A 266 15.71 -2.51 16.26
N GLY A 267 15.69 -1.45 15.46
CA GLY A 267 14.88 -1.43 14.25
C GLY A 267 15.51 -2.24 13.12
N TYR A 268 14.69 -2.76 12.22
CA TYR A 268 15.12 -3.56 11.09
C TYR A 268 14.28 -3.30 9.85
N GLU A 269 14.76 -3.74 8.71
CA GLU A 269 14.05 -3.90 7.44
C GLU A 269 14.14 -5.38 7.05
N GLY A 270 13.14 -5.91 6.36
CA GLY A 270 13.09 -7.34 5.99
C GLY A 270 12.59 -8.26 7.11
N ASP A 271 12.91 -9.56 7.01
CA ASP A 271 12.48 -10.56 8.01
C ASP A 271 13.43 -10.59 9.21
N TYR A 272 12.87 -10.50 10.40
CA TYR A 272 13.60 -10.50 11.67
C TYR A 272 13.85 -11.90 12.27
N LYS A 273 13.22 -12.95 11.74
CA LYS A 273 13.21 -14.29 12.37
C LYS A 273 14.60 -14.82 12.70
N ASP A 274 15.58 -14.54 11.84
CA ASP A 274 16.96 -14.96 12.02
C ASP A 274 17.88 -13.87 12.60
N MET A 275 17.29 -12.74 13.04
CA MET A 275 18.04 -11.65 13.67
C MET A 275 18.51 -12.05 15.07
N LYS A 276 19.81 -11.97 15.28
CA LYS A 276 20.46 -12.21 16.57
C LYS A 276 21.08 -10.91 17.08
N ILE A 277 20.85 -10.62 18.36
CA ILE A 277 21.40 -9.46 19.05
C ILE A 277 22.28 -9.97 20.17
N LYS A 278 23.59 -9.67 20.11
CA LYS A 278 24.57 -10.09 21.09
C LYS A 278 25.25 -8.85 21.69
N ILE A 279 25.27 -8.75 23.02
CA ILE A 279 26.05 -7.72 23.69
C ILE A 279 27.55 -8.08 23.62
N LEU A 280 28.38 -7.07 23.30
CA LEU A 280 29.84 -7.20 23.22
C LEU A 280 30.55 -6.53 24.38
N SER A 281 29.88 -5.58 25.07
CA SER A 281 30.42 -4.96 26.29
C SER A 281 30.50 -5.96 27.42
N GLU A 282 31.44 -5.76 28.34
CA GLU A 282 31.55 -6.54 29.57
C GLU A 282 30.25 -6.40 30.39
N THR A 283 29.75 -7.50 30.91
CA THR A 283 28.54 -7.57 31.70
C THR A 283 28.80 -8.16 33.07
N PRO A 284 28.08 -7.75 34.13
CA PRO A 284 28.17 -8.37 35.44
C PRO A 284 27.69 -9.83 35.42
N GLU A 285 28.05 -10.62 36.45
CA GLU A 285 27.70 -12.04 36.50
C GLU A 285 26.18 -12.31 36.56
N ASP A 286 25.42 -11.40 37.11
CA ASP A 286 23.95 -11.45 37.23
C ASP A 286 23.22 -10.80 36.05
N PHE A 287 23.91 -10.55 34.94
CA PHE A 287 23.31 -9.94 33.76
C PHE A 287 22.31 -10.86 33.09
N GLU A 288 21.09 -10.35 32.97
CA GLU A 288 20.03 -11.01 32.23
C GLU A 288 19.47 -10.12 31.11
N TYR A 289 18.91 -10.73 30.09
CA TYR A 289 18.21 -10.00 29.05
C TYR A 289 16.96 -10.73 28.53
N ARG A 290 16.04 -9.97 27.91
CA ARG A 290 14.88 -10.48 27.19
C ARG A 290 14.75 -9.72 25.87
N ILE A 291 14.16 -10.38 24.88
CA ILE A 291 13.87 -9.76 23.59
C ILE A 291 12.37 -9.87 23.34
N THR A 292 11.75 -8.75 23.00
CA THR A 292 10.34 -8.70 22.58
C THR A 292 10.20 -7.93 21.28
N LYS A 293 9.15 -8.20 20.50
CA LYS A 293 8.86 -7.50 19.27
C LYS A 293 7.82 -6.41 19.50
N ASP A 294 8.00 -5.25 18.89
CA ASP A 294 6.94 -4.23 18.81
C ASP A 294 5.75 -4.76 17.99
N GLU A 295 4.53 -4.47 18.45
CA GLU A 295 3.31 -4.94 17.79
C GLU A 295 3.12 -4.36 16.38
N LYS A 296 3.54 -3.11 16.17
CA LYS A 296 3.24 -2.31 14.97
C LYS A 296 4.47 -1.95 14.14
N ALA A 297 5.62 -1.83 14.79
CA ALA A 297 6.85 -1.41 14.15
C ALA A 297 7.81 -2.59 13.90
N ASP A 298 8.64 -2.46 12.87
CA ASP A 298 9.73 -3.40 12.60
C ASP A 298 10.88 -3.14 13.57
N THR A 299 10.66 -3.52 14.84
CA THR A 299 11.55 -3.25 15.96
C THR A 299 11.54 -4.39 16.94
N LEU A 300 12.73 -4.85 17.34
CA LEU A 300 12.94 -5.70 18.50
C LEU A 300 13.41 -4.85 19.65
N TYR A 301 12.84 -5.06 20.83
CA TYR A 301 13.27 -4.45 22.07
C TYR A 301 14.18 -5.42 22.82
N TYR A 302 15.38 -4.96 23.15
CA TYR A 302 16.33 -5.64 24.04
C TYR A 302 16.23 -5.04 25.43
N TRP A 303 15.70 -5.82 26.36
CA TRP A 303 15.54 -5.48 27.76
C TRP A 303 16.67 -6.13 28.55
N TYR A 304 17.27 -5.42 29.50
CA TYR A 304 18.37 -5.96 30.29
C TYR A 304 18.29 -5.52 31.76
N LYS A 305 18.87 -6.33 32.65
CA LYS A 305 19.12 -6.01 34.05
C LYS A 305 20.43 -6.68 34.49
N PRO A 306 21.16 -6.14 35.50
CA PRO A 306 20.90 -4.87 36.19
C PRO A 306 21.17 -3.65 35.31
N ARG A 307 20.80 -2.45 35.78
CA ARG A 307 21.20 -1.18 35.14
C ARG A 307 22.71 -1.08 35.09
N MET A 308 23.24 -0.71 33.94
CA MET A 308 24.67 -0.55 33.74
C MET A 308 25.05 0.93 33.76
N GLU A 309 25.96 1.30 34.66
CA GLU A 309 26.47 2.67 34.80
C GLU A 309 27.64 2.90 33.84
N VAL A 310 27.32 2.98 32.55
CA VAL A 310 28.28 3.20 31.46
C VAL A 310 27.74 4.22 30.46
N ASP A 311 28.62 4.91 29.75
CA ASP A 311 28.22 5.89 28.73
C ASP A 311 27.65 5.23 27.47
N SER A 312 28.04 3.98 27.20
CA SER A 312 27.58 3.26 26.02
C SER A 312 27.75 1.74 26.15
N LEU A 313 26.91 1.02 25.41
CA LEU A 313 26.97 -0.42 25.24
C LEU A 313 27.23 -0.77 23.77
N MET A 314 28.05 -1.78 23.55
CA MET A 314 28.31 -2.31 22.21
C MET A 314 27.52 -3.60 21.98
N PHE A 315 26.93 -3.70 20.80
CA PHE A 315 26.15 -4.86 20.36
C PHE A 315 26.57 -5.29 18.97
N ASN A 316 26.65 -6.60 18.75
CA ASN A 316 26.68 -7.18 17.41
C ASN A 316 25.26 -7.58 17.02
N VAL A 317 24.83 -7.18 15.84
CA VAL A 317 23.58 -7.63 15.20
C VAL A 317 23.94 -8.46 13.98
N SER A 318 23.50 -9.70 13.98
CA SER A 318 23.75 -10.63 12.88
C SER A 318 22.47 -11.27 12.35
N HIS A 319 22.50 -11.58 11.05
CA HIS A 319 21.49 -12.29 10.28
C HIS A 319 22.23 -13.04 9.17
N PRO A 320 21.74 -14.09 8.51
CA PRO A 320 22.50 -14.88 7.53
C PRO A 320 23.31 -14.09 6.49
N ASN A 321 22.80 -12.93 6.05
CA ASN A 321 23.44 -12.08 5.06
C ASN A 321 23.82 -10.68 5.58
N PHE A 322 23.84 -10.51 6.92
CA PHE A 322 24.12 -9.21 7.53
C PHE A 322 24.85 -9.41 8.86
N GLU A 323 25.90 -8.63 9.08
CA GLU A 323 26.57 -8.55 10.37
C GLU A 323 27.12 -7.14 10.58
N LYS A 324 26.82 -6.57 11.74
CA LYS A 324 27.29 -5.22 12.07
C LYS A 324 27.32 -4.98 13.58
N ASP A 325 28.39 -4.30 14.02
CA ASP A 325 28.50 -3.81 15.38
C ASP A 325 27.91 -2.40 15.50
N PHE A 326 27.22 -2.17 16.61
CA PHE A 326 26.59 -0.91 16.95
C PHE A 326 26.97 -0.48 18.35
N THR A 327 27.20 0.82 18.52
CA THR A 327 27.35 1.46 19.82
C THR A 327 26.06 2.20 20.17
N VAL A 328 25.48 1.86 21.31
CA VAL A 328 24.27 2.50 21.85
C VAL A 328 24.68 3.38 23.01
N ARG A 329 24.39 4.67 22.91
CA ARG A 329 24.60 5.60 24.03
C ARG A 329 23.61 5.28 25.15
N ILE A 330 24.09 5.15 26.37
CA ILE A 330 23.29 4.95 27.57
C ILE A 330 23.19 6.28 28.30
N SER A 331 22.03 6.56 28.83
CA SER A 331 21.72 7.71 29.67
C SER A 331 20.71 7.34 30.71
N GLU A 332 20.70 8.06 31.80
CA GLU A 332 19.69 7.85 32.83
C GLU A 332 18.32 8.24 32.28
N GLN A 333 17.40 7.28 32.31
CA GLN A 333 16.00 7.42 31.92
C GLN A 333 15.12 6.63 32.88
N PRO A 334 13.85 7.04 33.09
CA PRO A 334 12.90 6.26 33.83
C PRO A 334 12.64 4.92 33.14
N ARG A 335 12.44 3.88 33.94
CA ARG A 335 12.06 2.55 33.46
C ARG A 335 10.56 2.55 33.12
N ASP A 336 10.19 1.75 32.10
CA ASP A 336 8.79 1.42 31.86
C ASP A 336 8.22 0.61 33.03
N THR A 337 6.96 0.83 33.37
CA THR A 337 6.24 0.03 34.38
C THR A 337 5.36 -1.00 33.71
N LEU A 338 5.05 -2.09 34.43
CA LEU A 338 4.17 -3.14 33.93
C LEU A 338 2.74 -2.61 33.74
N LEU A 339 2.29 -2.56 32.49
CA LEU A 339 0.91 -2.31 32.12
C LEU A 339 0.39 -3.52 31.33
N LEU A 340 -0.82 -3.97 31.65
CA LEU A 340 -1.46 -5.07 30.96
C LEU A 340 -2.50 -4.53 29.97
N SER A 341 -2.43 -5.00 28.73
CA SER A 341 -3.43 -4.78 27.69
C SER A 341 -4.15 -6.08 27.36
N LYS A 342 -5.37 -5.98 26.83
CA LYS A 342 -6.18 -7.12 26.44
C LYS A 342 -6.65 -7.04 24.99
N SER A 343 -6.85 -8.18 24.37
CA SER A 343 -7.49 -8.34 23.07
C SER A 343 -8.31 -9.64 23.06
N PRO A 344 -9.57 -9.63 22.55
CA PRO A 344 -10.34 -8.49 22.10
C PRO A 344 -10.84 -7.61 23.25
N SER A 345 -11.32 -6.42 22.95
CA SER A 345 -11.79 -5.47 23.95
C SER A 345 -13.30 -5.53 24.24
N GLY A 346 -14.08 -6.24 23.42
CA GLY A 346 -15.54 -6.30 23.50
C GLY A 346 -16.08 -7.69 23.26
N ASN A 347 -16.50 -7.97 22.03
CA ASN A 347 -16.91 -9.32 21.65
C ASN A 347 -15.69 -10.18 21.37
N ILE A 348 -15.84 -11.48 21.65
CA ILE A 348 -14.83 -12.50 21.37
C ILE A 348 -15.45 -13.55 20.44
N GLY A 349 -14.72 -13.91 19.39
CA GLY A 349 -15.09 -14.98 18.47
C GLY A 349 -15.05 -16.35 19.15
N TYR A 350 -15.78 -17.32 18.62
CA TYR A 350 -15.81 -18.68 19.19
C TYR A 350 -14.44 -19.35 19.16
N ASP A 351 -13.67 -19.13 18.10
CA ASP A 351 -12.35 -19.71 17.89
C ASP A 351 -11.20 -18.74 18.27
N GLU A 352 -11.55 -17.56 18.81
CA GLU A 352 -10.58 -16.53 19.19
C GLU A 352 -10.09 -16.71 20.63
N ASP A 353 -8.77 -16.62 20.84
CA ASP A 353 -8.19 -16.62 22.17
C ASP A 353 -8.30 -15.24 22.84
N PHE A 354 -8.55 -15.21 24.15
CA PHE A 354 -8.41 -13.99 24.93
C PHE A 354 -6.94 -13.75 25.23
N LYS A 355 -6.40 -12.63 24.77
CA LYS A 355 -4.98 -12.31 24.88
C LYS A 355 -4.72 -11.24 25.91
N ILE A 356 -3.65 -11.43 26.70
CA ILE A 356 -3.11 -10.45 27.64
C ILE A 356 -1.65 -10.20 27.28
N ALA A 357 -1.33 -8.96 26.95
CA ALA A 357 0.04 -8.54 26.63
C ALA A 357 0.58 -7.57 27.68
N GLY A 358 1.86 -7.70 28.00
CA GLY A 358 2.58 -6.83 28.93
C GLY A 358 3.40 -5.77 28.21
N SER A 359 3.45 -4.54 28.77
CA SER A 359 4.32 -3.46 28.29
C SER A 359 5.81 -3.73 28.56
N THR A 360 6.11 -4.56 29.57
CA THR A 360 7.41 -5.07 29.97
C THR A 360 7.43 -6.60 29.87
N PRO A 361 8.58 -7.27 29.63
CA PRO A 361 8.61 -8.72 29.43
C PRO A 361 8.13 -9.51 30.63
N PHE A 362 7.20 -10.43 30.43
CA PHE A 362 6.77 -11.35 31.49
C PHE A 362 7.86 -12.37 31.83
N VAL A 363 7.98 -12.71 33.11
CA VAL A 363 8.82 -13.80 33.60
C VAL A 363 8.00 -14.89 34.29
N SER A 364 6.85 -14.57 34.85
CA SER A 364 5.97 -15.58 35.44
C SER A 364 4.50 -15.23 35.31
N PHE A 365 3.68 -16.28 35.31
CA PHE A 365 2.21 -16.20 35.34
C PHE A 365 1.67 -17.26 36.29
N ASP A 366 0.92 -16.83 37.28
CA ASP A 366 0.24 -17.70 38.22
C ASP A 366 -1.24 -17.84 37.86
N LYS A 367 -1.58 -18.94 37.18
CA LYS A 367 -2.95 -19.28 36.77
C LYS A 367 -3.92 -19.34 37.93
N SER A 368 -3.49 -19.73 39.15
CA SER A 368 -4.35 -19.85 40.33
C SER A 368 -4.92 -18.51 40.81
N LYS A 369 -4.30 -17.40 40.39
CA LYS A 369 -4.73 -16.03 40.70
C LYS A 369 -5.68 -15.45 39.64
N VAL A 370 -6.11 -16.25 38.65
CA VAL A 370 -7.03 -15.83 37.59
C VAL A 370 -8.32 -16.65 37.68
N ALA A 371 -9.42 -15.98 37.90
CA ALA A 371 -10.76 -16.57 37.85
C ALA A 371 -11.48 -16.12 36.57
N LEU A 372 -12.01 -17.07 35.81
CA LEU A 372 -12.86 -16.83 34.66
C LEU A 372 -14.25 -17.38 34.95
N MET A 373 -15.27 -16.55 34.87
CA MET A 373 -16.65 -16.91 35.14
C MET A 373 -17.56 -16.50 33.99
N ASP A 374 -18.55 -17.32 33.70
CA ASP A 374 -19.61 -17.02 32.76
C ASP A 374 -20.67 -16.06 33.33
N LYS A 375 -21.75 -15.79 32.54
CA LYS A 375 -22.86 -14.92 32.98
C LYS A 375 -23.58 -15.43 34.22
N ASP A 376 -23.64 -16.74 34.44
CA ASP A 376 -24.30 -17.39 35.55
C ASP A 376 -23.39 -17.57 36.79
N SER A 377 -22.18 -16.97 36.74
CA SER A 377 -21.13 -17.04 37.74
C SER A 377 -20.58 -18.47 37.95
N VAL A 378 -20.65 -19.30 36.94
CA VAL A 378 -20.00 -20.61 36.88
C VAL A 378 -18.55 -20.44 36.44
N ASN A 379 -17.63 -21.12 37.15
CA ASN A 379 -16.23 -21.11 36.74
C ASN A 379 -16.03 -21.80 35.38
N VAL A 380 -15.24 -21.16 34.52
CA VAL A 380 -14.86 -21.66 33.21
C VAL A 380 -13.38 -22.01 33.23
N ASP A 381 -13.06 -23.25 32.92
CA ASP A 381 -11.66 -23.66 32.79
C ASP A 381 -11.03 -23.08 31.53
N PHE A 382 -9.74 -22.75 31.59
CA PHE A 382 -8.98 -22.23 30.47
C PHE A 382 -7.58 -22.83 30.43
N THR A 383 -6.99 -22.87 29.24
CA THR A 383 -5.58 -23.18 29.02
C THR A 383 -4.83 -21.92 28.63
N THR A 384 -3.51 -21.91 28.79
CA THR A 384 -2.68 -20.75 28.43
C THR A 384 -1.52 -21.13 27.56
N LYS A 385 -1.20 -20.26 26.62
CA LYS A 385 0.01 -20.34 25.78
C LYS A 385 0.73 -19.00 25.84
N PHE A 386 2.01 -19.03 26.16
CA PHE A 386 2.86 -17.84 26.20
C PHE A 386 3.68 -17.72 24.94
N ASP A 387 3.66 -16.56 24.32
CA ASP A 387 4.56 -16.15 23.25
C ASP A 387 5.53 -15.10 23.81
N SER A 388 6.78 -15.47 23.97
CA SER A 388 7.83 -14.60 24.53
C SER A 388 8.22 -13.46 23.60
N ILE A 389 8.06 -13.62 22.29
CA ILE A 389 8.41 -12.59 21.30
C ILE A 389 7.38 -11.47 21.29
N THR A 390 6.11 -11.82 21.25
CA THR A 390 5.01 -10.84 21.34
C THR A 390 4.70 -10.43 22.78
N ASN A 391 5.34 -11.08 23.76
CA ASN A 391 5.10 -10.88 25.20
C ASN A 391 3.63 -11.02 25.58
N THR A 392 2.97 -12.07 25.06
CA THR A 392 1.52 -12.24 25.16
C THR A 392 1.16 -13.62 25.69
N TYR A 393 0.26 -13.66 26.65
CA TYR A 393 -0.45 -14.86 27.05
C TYR A 393 -1.79 -14.96 26.32
N ALA A 394 -1.98 -16.05 25.57
CA ALA A 394 -3.25 -16.42 24.97
C ALA A 394 -3.98 -17.38 25.92
N LEU A 395 -5.21 -17.04 26.30
CA LEU A 395 -6.09 -17.84 27.15
C LEU A 395 -7.19 -18.43 26.28
N ASN A 396 -7.15 -19.75 26.12
CA ASN A 396 -8.15 -20.51 25.37
C ASN A 396 -9.14 -21.15 26.36
N PHE A 397 -10.45 -20.98 26.12
CA PHE A 397 -11.53 -21.54 26.87
C PHE A 397 -12.73 -21.84 25.99
N GLU A 398 -13.58 -22.77 26.43
CA GLU A 398 -14.82 -23.11 25.74
C GLU A 398 -15.82 -21.95 25.81
N LYS A 399 -16.36 -21.54 24.70
CA LYS A 399 -17.28 -20.42 24.60
C LYS A 399 -18.65 -20.90 24.14
N SER A 400 -19.69 -20.50 24.88
CA SER A 400 -21.09 -20.72 24.53
C SER A 400 -21.71 -19.45 23.96
N GLU A 401 -22.78 -19.61 23.21
CA GLU A 401 -23.47 -18.48 22.58
C GLU A 401 -24.18 -17.57 23.61
N ASP A 402 -24.33 -16.28 23.28
CA ASP A 402 -25.05 -15.28 24.06
C ASP A 402 -24.60 -15.25 25.54
N ASN A 403 -23.30 -15.32 25.74
CA ASN A 403 -22.68 -15.38 27.05
C ASN A 403 -21.80 -14.15 27.33
N SER A 404 -21.51 -13.95 28.62
CA SER A 404 -20.61 -12.88 29.06
C SER A 404 -19.61 -13.48 30.05
N TYR A 405 -18.34 -13.41 29.67
CA TYR A 405 -17.26 -13.96 30.48
C TYR A 405 -16.57 -12.84 31.25
N ARG A 406 -16.50 -12.98 32.56
CA ARG A 406 -15.82 -12.06 33.47
C ARG A 406 -14.53 -12.71 33.96
N MET A 407 -13.43 -12.05 33.68
CA MET A 407 -12.11 -12.47 34.10
C MET A 407 -11.63 -11.53 35.22
N GLN A 408 -11.37 -12.08 36.39
CA GLN A 408 -10.73 -11.40 37.51
C GLN A 408 -9.28 -11.90 37.64
N ILE A 409 -8.35 -10.97 37.62
CA ILE A 409 -6.92 -11.22 37.78
C ILE A 409 -6.52 -10.57 39.10
N LEU A 410 -6.06 -11.38 40.04
CA LEU A 410 -5.62 -10.92 41.35
C LEU A 410 -4.19 -10.32 41.26
N PRO A 411 -3.77 -9.55 42.28
CA PRO A 411 -2.41 -9.03 42.34
C PRO A 411 -1.35 -10.14 42.23
N GLU A 412 -0.23 -9.82 41.58
CA GLU A 412 0.90 -10.75 41.41
C GLU A 412 0.58 -11.99 40.55
N ALA A 413 -0.49 -11.97 39.74
CA ALA A 413 -0.74 -13.03 38.76
C ALA A 413 0.29 -12.98 37.62
N PHE A 414 0.72 -11.78 37.26
CA PHE A 414 1.79 -11.55 36.30
C PHE A 414 2.93 -10.82 37.00
N ILE A 415 4.13 -11.32 36.79
CA ILE A 415 5.37 -10.67 37.23
C ILE A 415 6.25 -10.45 36.01
N ASP A 416 6.76 -9.25 35.89
CA ASP A 416 7.63 -8.88 34.78
C ASP A 416 9.11 -9.11 35.08
N PHE A 417 9.94 -8.82 34.08
CA PHE A 417 11.39 -8.96 34.11
C PHE A 417 12.09 -8.10 35.17
N PHE A 418 11.43 -7.06 35.64
CA PHE A 418 11.93 -6.13 36.66
C PHE A 418 11.28 -6.34 38.04
N ASP A 419 10.58 -7.45 38.22
CA ASP A 419 9.86 -7.82 39.43
C ASP A 419 8.62 -6.95 39.75
N ASP A 420 8.19 -6.12 38.76
CA ASP A 420 6.92 -5.41 38.86
C ASP A 420 5.75 -6.39 38.70
N LYS A 421 4.68 -6.09 39.43
CA LYS A 421 3.51 -6.96 39.58
C LYS A 421 2.26 -6.23 39.13
N ASN A 422 1.28 -6.97 38.61
CA ASN A 422 -0.02 -6.38 38.34
C ASN A 422 -0.83 -6.16 39.59
N ASP A 423 -1.67 -5.14 39.61
CA ASP A 423 -2.77 -4.94 40.53
C ASP A 423 -3.98 -5.81 40.16
N THR A 424 -5.07 -5.72 40.95
CA THR A 424 -6.33 -6.38 40.60
C THR A 424 -6.90 -5.81 39.31
N LEU A 425 -7.16 -6.68 38.34
CA LEU A 425 -7.76 -6.32 37.04
C LEU A 425 -9.05 -7.11 36.82
N ASN A 426 -10.02 -6.46 36.19
CA ASN A 426 -11.28 -7.08 35.82
C ASN A 426 -11.56 -6.82 34.35
N TYR A 427 -11.74 -7.89 33.60
CA TYR A 427 -12.05 -7.83 32.17
C TYR A 427 -13.38 -8.50 31.89
N THR A 428 -14.06 -8.05 30.86
CA THR A 428 -15.30 -8.69 30.40
C THR A 428 -15.24 -8.79 28.90
N VAL A 429 -15.59 -9.96 28.36
CA VAL A 429 -15.81 -10.21 26.95
C VAL A 429 -17.13 -10.92 26.74
N LYS A 430 -17.73 -10.80 25.55
CA LYS A 430 -19.05 -11.38 25.28
C LYS A 430 -18.99 -12.17 23.97
N THR A 431 -19.75 -13.25 23.92
CA THR A 431 -20.03 -13.96 22.69
C THR A 431 -21.39 -13.55 22.15
N ASN A 432 -21.49 -13.41 20.83
CA ASN A 432 -22.75 -13.19 20.15
C ASN A 432 -23.54 -14.52 20.05
N LYS A 433 -24.81 -14.43 19.63
CA LYS A 433 -25.57 -15.61 19.21
C LYS A 433 -25.01 -16.13 17.89
N THR A 434 -25.04 -17.44 17.69
CA THR A 434 -24.66 -18.06 16.42
C THR A 434 -25.49 -17.53 15.25
N SER A 435 -26.77 -17.22 15.49
CA SER A 435 -27.66 -16.58 14.51
C SER A 435 -27.26 -15.16 14.09
N ASN A 436 -26.31 -14.53 14.75
CA ASN A 436 -25.78 -13.23 14.33
C ASN A 436 -24.74 -13.36 13.20
N PHE A 437 -24.25 -14.57 12.97
CA PHE A 437 -23.24 -14.87 11.97
C PHE A 437 -23.85 -15.61 10.77
N GLY A 438 -23.18 -15.55 9.65
CA GLY A 438 -23.40 -16.42 8.52
C GLY A 438 -22.24 -17.40 8.33
N TYR A 439 -22.31 -18.22 7.29
CA TYR A 439 -21.21 -19.08 6.88
C TYR A 439 -21.11 -19.14 5.35
N ALA A 440 -19.94 -19.48 4.84
CA ALA A 440 -19.72 -19.74 3.41
C ALA A 440 -19.03 -21.08 3.22
N ARG A 441 -19.53 -21.86 2.25
CA ARG A 441 -18.91 -23.09 1.78
C ARG A 441 -18.47 -22.95 0.34
N PHE A 442 -17.20 -23.24 0.06
CA PHE A 442 -16.64 -23.18 -1.29
C PHE A 442 -16.29 -24.58 -1.80
N THR A 443 -16.84 -24.94 -2.96
CA THR A 443 -16.41 -26.11 -3.72
C THR A 443 -15.42 -25.67 -4.79
N LEU A 444 -14.24 -26.29 -4.82
CA LEU A 444 -13.16 -25.93 -5.72
C LEU A 444 -13.17 -26.86 -6.94
N VAL A 445 -13.23 -26.30 -8.15
CA VAL A 445 -13.26 -27.07 -9.40
C VAL A 445 -12.06 -26.75 -10.26
N ASN A 446 -11.35 -27.75 -10.74
CA ASN A 446 -10.08 -27.65 -11.48
C ASN A 446 -8.97 -26.96 -10.65
N ALA A 447 -8.96 -27.17 -9.35
CA ALA A 447 -8.01 -26.59 -8.44
C ALA A 447 -6.68 -27.38 -8.38
N GLU A 448 -5.57 -26.68 -8.32
CA GLU A 448 -4.23 -27.23 -8.04
C GLU A 448 -3.87 -26.90 -6.60
N TYR A 449 -3.57 -27.90 -5.78
CA TYR A 449 -3.33 -27.74 -4.34
C TYR A 449 -1.83 -27.73 -4.00
N PRO A 450 -1.42 -27.08 -2.87
CA PRO A 450 -2.25 -26.37 -1.90
C PRO A 450 -2.68 -24.97 -2.36
N LEU A 451 -3.76 -24.46 -1.75
CA LEU A 451 -4.31 -23.13 -2.00
C LEU A 451 -4.55 -22.41 -0.67
N ILE A 452 -4.33 -21.10 -0.63
CA ILE A 452 -4.73 -20.23 0.47
C ILE A 452 -5.97 -19.45 0.01
N ILE A 453 -7.09 -19.65 0.68
CA ILE A 453 -8.36 -18.99 0.34
C ILE A 453 -8.58 -17.88 1.36
N GLN A 454 -8.72 -16.65 0.88
CA GLN A 454 -8.87 -15.47 1.71
C GLN A 454 -10.18 -14.77 1.41
N LEU A 455 -10.90 -14.43 2.46
CA LEU A 455 -12.00 -13.46 2.43
C LEU A 455 -11.45 -12.11 2.87
N THR A 456 -11.48 -11.13 1.98
CA THR A 456 -10.92 -9.80 2.23
C THR A 456 -12.00 -8.73 2.23
N ASP A 457 -11.72 -7.58 2.81
CA ASP A 457 -12.52 -6.39 2.61
C ASP A 457 -12.22 -5.74 1.24
N LYS A 458 -12.92 -4.63 0.94
CA LYS A 458 -12.74 -3.86 -0.30
C LYS A 458 -11.32 -3.30 -0.51
N ASN A 459 -10.54 -3.18 0.56
CA ASN A 459 -9.16 -2.69 0.52
C ASN A 459 -8.15 -3.83 0.36
N GLY A 460 -8.62 -5.09 0.36
CA GLY A 460 -7.79 -6.29 0.28
C GLY A 460 -7.20 -6.74 1.62
N GLU A 461 -7.68 -6.18 2.75
CA GLU A 461 -7.31 -6.63 4.10
C GLU A 461 -7.99 -7.98 4.38
N VAL A 462 -7.18 -8.98 4.77
CA VAL A 462 -7.66 -10.33 5.07
C VAL A 462 -8.47 -10.32 6.36
N LYS A 463 -9.70 -10.81 6.28
CA LYS A 463 -10.58 -10.98 7.44
C LYS A 463 -10.65 -12.44 7.88
N PHE A 464 -10.65 -13.37 6.92
CA PHE A 464 -10.64 -14.80 7.17
C PHE A 464 -9.74 -15.48 6.16
N GLU A 465 -9.09 -16.56 6.57
CA GLU A 465 -8.18 -17.33 5.75
C GLU A 465 -8.29 -18.82 6.06
N GLU A 466 -8.35 -19.66 5.03
CA GLU A 466 -8.34 -21.12 5.13
C GLU A 466 -7.38 -21.73 4.10
N ILE A 467 -6.77 -22.84 4.47
CA ILE A 467 -5.81 -23.54 3.61
C ILE A 467 -6.48 -24.80 3.08
N ALA A 468 -6.59 -24.89 1.75
CA ALA A 468 -7.08 -26.08 1.07
C ALA A 468 -5.91 -26.95 0.58
N THR A 469 -5.83 -28.19 1.07
CA THR A 469 -4.80 -29.17 0.67
C THR A 469 -5.33 -30.32 -0.18
N SER A 470 -6.64 -30.38 -0.41
CA SER A 470 -7.34 -31.41 -1.19
C SER A 470 -8.65 -30.85 -1.76
N ASP A 471 -9.36 -31.63 -2.55
CA ASP A 471 -10.63 -31.26 -3.19
C ASP A 471 -11.85 -31.28 -2.27
N THR A 472 -11.62 -31.27 -0.93
CA THR A 472 -12.71 -31.15 0.03
C THR A 472 -13.24 -29.70 0.04
N PRO A 473 -14.58 -29.51 0.17
CA PRO A 473 -15.12 -28.17 0.33
C PRO A 473 -14.49 -27.43 1.52
N VAL A 474 -14.29 -26.13 1.35
CA VAL A 474 -13.71 -25.25 2.38
C VAL A 474 -14.83 -24.45 3.03
N ASP A 475 -14.92 -24.53 4.35
CA ASP A 475 -15.94 -23.86 5.14
C ASP A 475 -15.36 -22.69 5.92
N PHE A 476 -15.97 -21.54 5.77
CA PHE A 476 -15.76 -20.38 6.62
C PHE A 476 -16.96 -20.21 7.53
N LEU A 477 -16.75 -20.41 8.82
CA LEU A 477 -17.79 -20.36 9.85
C LEU A 477 -17.75 -19.04 10.59
N ASN A 478 -18.85 -18.67 11.26
CA ASN A 478 -18.96 -17.50 12.13
C ASN A 478 -18.56 -16.19 11.45
N LEU A 479 -18.93 -16.03 10.17
CA LEU A 479 -18.66 -14.83 9.42
C LEU A 479 -19.59 -13.69 9.87
N ASP A 480 -19.04 -12.53 10.15
CA ASP A 480 -19.84 -11.33 10.36
C ASP A 480 -20.63 -10.99 9.08
N PRO A 481 -21.88 -10.52 9.17
CA PRO A 481 -22.63 -10.06 8.01
C PRO A 481 -21.91 -8.91 7.29
N GLY A 482 -21.76 -9.03 5.98
CA GLY A 482 -21.05 -8.04 5.18
C GLY A 482 -20.69 -8.54 3.79
N VAL A 483 -20.01 -7.68 3.04
CA VAL A 483 -19.51 -8.01 1.70
C VAL A 483 -18.04 -8.39 1.80
N TYR A 484 -17.71 -9.56 1.25
CA TYR A 484 -16.36 -10.09 1.21
C TYR A 484 -15.91 -10.32 -0.23
N PHE A 485 -14.64 -10.08 -0.48
CA PHE A 485 -13.97 -10.32 -1.76
C PHE A 485 -13.14 -11.60 -1.65
N ILE A 486 -13.32 -12.51 -2.60
CA ILE A 486 -12.65 -13.80 -2.58
C ILE A 486 -11.34 -13.69 -3.34
N ARG A 487 -10.24 -14.02 -2.67
CA ARG A 487 -8.90 -14.12 -3.22
C ARG A 487 -8.33 -15.49 -2.93
N VAL A 488 -7.79 -16.17 -3.96
CA VAL A 488 -7.17 -17.47 -3.81
C VAL A 488 -5.72 -17.41 -4.30
N ILE A 489 -4.80 -17.73 -3.43
CA ILE A 489 -3.37 -17.79 -3.70
C ILE A 489 -3.02 -19.24 -4.02
N HIS A 490 -2.28 -19.45 -5.11
CA HIS A 490 -1.73 -20.74 -5.48
C HIS A 490 -0.38 -20.92 -4.77
N ASP A 491 -0.43 -21.54 -3.60
CA ASP A 491 0.75 -21.75 -2.73
C ASP A 491 1.62 -22.87 -3.32
N THR A 492 2.56 -22.47 -4.19
CA THR A 492 3.34 -23.43 -4.99
C THR A 492 4.38 -24.21 -4.20
N ASN A 493 4.78 -23.73 -3.03
CA ASN A 493 5.78 -24.38 -2.16
C ASN A 493 5.18 -24.98 -0.87
N GLY A 494 3.90 -24.76 -0.60
CA GLY A 494 3.19 -25.35 0.54
C GLY A 494 3.56 -24.71 1.88
N ASN A 495 4.01 -23.44 1.89
CA ASN A 495 4.42 -22.77 3.11
C ASN A 495 3.29 -21.99 3.81
N ALA A 496 2.09 -21.98 3.22
CA ALA A 496 0.90 -21.29 3.72
C ALA A 496 1.06 -19.75 3.81
N ILE A 497 1.91 -19.17 2.97
CA ILE A 497 2.17 -17.73 2.90
C ILE A 497 2.24 -17.33 1.44
N PHE A 498 1.69 -16.15 1.08
CA PHE A 498 1.90 -15.59 -0.26
C PHE A 498 3.37 -15.23 -0.49
N ASP A 499 4.01 -15.88 -1.45
CA ASP A 499 5.36 -15.57 -1.86
C ASP A 499 5.36 -14.54 -3.00
N THR A 500 5.90 -13.37 -2.69
CA THR A 500 6.09 -12.31 -3.69
C THR A 500 7.28 -12.60 -4.60
N GLY A 501 7.39 -11.82 -5.69
CA GLY A 501 8.50 -11.95 -6.62
C GLY A 501 9.82 -11.32 -6.13
N ASN A 502 10.89 -11.61 -6.88
CA ASN A 502 12.18 -10.93 -6.72
C ASN A 502 12.82 -10.71 -8.10
N TYR A 503 13.06 -9.47 -8.45
CA TYR A 503 13.58 -9.11 -9.78
C TYR A 503 14.99 -9.65 -10.04
N LEU A 504 15.92 -9.46 -9.10
CA LEU A 504 17.31 -9.91 -9.28
C LEU A 504 17.43 -11.43 -9.37
N LYS A 505 16.60 -12.16 -8.64
CA LYS A 505 16.53 -13.63 -8.69
C LYS A 505 15.65 -14.15 -9.84
N LYS A 506 15.01 -13.27 -10.61
CA LYS A 506 14.06 -13.59 -11.69
C LYS A 506 12.90 -14.49 -11.22
N ILE A 507 12.47 -14.29 -9.98
CA ILE A 507 11.33 -14.98 -9.37
C ILE A 507 10.09 -14.11 -9.59
N GLN A 508 9.05 -14.71 -10.17
CA GLN A 508 7.73 -14.11 -10.28
C GLN A 508 6.93 -14.36 -8.99
N PRO A 509 6.00 -13.48 -8.61
CA PRO A 509 5.11 -13.74 -7.48
C PRO A 509 4.19 -14.92 -7.78
N GLU A 510 3.72 -15.59 -6.74
CA GLU A 510 2.73 -16.64 -6.84
C GLU A 510 1.48 -16.16 -7.59
N ARG A 511 0.80 -17.12 -8.25
CA ARG A 511 -0.43 -16.83 -8.95
C ARG A 511 -1.54 -16.55 -7.94
N VAL A 512 -2.34 -15.53 -8.20
CA VAL A 512 -3.52 -15.19 -7.41
C VAL A 512 -4.74 -15.16 -8.34
N SER A 513 -5.79 -15.84 -7.93
CA SER A 513 -7.10 -15.85 -8.61
C SER A 513 -8.08 -15.02 -7.81
N HIS A 514 -8.82 -14.15 -8.48
CA HIS A 514 -9.88 -13.34 -7.88
C HIS A 514 -11.23 -13.82 -8.39
N PHE A 515 -12.19 -13.92 -7.48
CA PHE A 515 -13.57 -14.27 -7.78
C PHE A 515 -14.49 -13.08 -7.49
N ASP A 516 -15.77 -13.27 -7.77
CA ASP A 516 -16.76 -12.23 -7.48
C ASP A 516 -16.96 -12.08 -5.97
N GLU A 517 -17.43 -10.91 -5.56
CA GLU A 517 -17.76 -10.62 -4.17
C GLU A 517 -18.97 -11.43 -3.72
N ILE A 518 -18.99 -11.76 -2.43
CA ILE A 518 -20.11 -12.44 -1.78
C ILE A 518 -20.71 -11.57 -0.70
N GLU A 519 -22.03 -11.64 -0.51
CA GLU A 519 -22.73 -11.01 0.60
C GLU A 519 -23.09 -12.09 1.65
N ILE A 520 -22.53 -11.98 2.84
CA ILE A 520 -22.87 -12.81 3.99
C ILE A 520 -23.97 -12.15 4.80
N ARG A 521 -25.02 -12.91 5.12
CA ARG A 521 -26.14 -12.46 5.95
C ARG A 521 -26.22 -13.29 7.22
N ALA A 522 -26.68 -12.65 8.31
CA ALA A 522 -26.90 -13.34 9.56
C ALA A 522 -27.89 -14.51 9.40
N ASP A 523 -27.64 -15.60 10.13
CA ASP A 523 -28.43 -16.82 10.14
C ASP A 523 -28.61 -17.47 8.76
N TRP A 524 -27.67 -17.25 7.84
CA TRP A 524 -27.72 -17.80 6.49
C TRP A 524 -26.38 -18.38 6.02
N GLY A 525 -26.48 -19.50 5.27
CA GLY A 525 -25.34 -20.17 4.65
C GLY A 525 -25.31 -19.93 3.15
N LEU A 526 -24.15 -19.56 2.66
CA LEU A 526 -23.83 -19.43 1.25
C LEU A 526 -23.04 -20.67 0.78
N SER A 527 -23.38 -21.19 -0.40
CA SER A 527 -22.58 -22.23 -1.07
C SER A 527 -22.25 -21.77 -2.47
N GLU A 528 -20.96 -21.68 -2.78
CA GLU A 528 -20.45 -21.20 -4.06
C GLU A 528 -19.43 -22.18 -4.64
N THR A 529 -19.30 -22.16 -5.97
CA THR A 529 -18.29 -22.94 -6.70
C THR A 529 -17.23 -22.01 -7.27
N LEU A 530 -15.98 -22.20 -6.84
CA LEU A 530 -14.83 -21.49 -7.37
C LEU A 530 -14.20 -22.33 -8.48
N GLN A 531 -14.38 -21.91 -9.72
CA GLN A 531 -13.84 -22.61 -10.89
C GLN A 531 -12.54 -21.95 -11.34
N PHE A 532 -11.48 -22.75 -11.40
CA PHE A 532 -10.16 -22.32 -11.88
C PHE A 532 -9.99 -22.67 -13.35
N ASN A 533 -9.29 -21.76 -14.09
CA ASN A 533 -9.01 -21.88 -15.54
C ASN A 533 -7.59 -22.36 -15.77
#